data_db298b6ceba8ab787f61a640a7a7eeec
#
_entry.id   db298b6ceba8ab787f61a640a7a7eeec
#
_cell.length_a   1.000
_cell.length_b   1.000
_cell.length_c   1.000
_cell.angle_alpha   90.00
_cell.angle_beta   90.00
_cell.angle_gamma   90.00
#
_symmetry.space_group_name_H-M   'P 1'
#
loop_
_entity.id
_entity.type
_entity.pdbx_description
1 polymer ?
#
loop_
_entity_poly.entity_id
_entity_poly.type
_entity_poly.pdbx_seq_one_letter_code
_entity_poly.pdbx_strand_id
1 'polypeptide(L)'
;MNQKTILALLALAVITIFALVCVLLVRRGGDEGEPSQLPRCPSVSPSAQPWPHPGQSQLFADLSPEELTAVMRFLTQRLGPGLVDAAQARPSDNCVFSVELQLPPKAAALAHLDRGSPPPAREALAIVLFGGQPQPNVSELVVGPLPHPSYMRDVTVERHGGPLPYHRRPVLFREYLDIDQMIFDRELPQASGLLHHCCFYKPGGRNLVTMTTAPRGLQSGDRATWFGLYYNISGAGIFLHHVGLELLVDHKALDPARWRIQKVFYQGRYYDSLAQLEAQFEAGLVNVVLIPDNGTGGSWSLKSPVPPGPAPPLQFYPQGPRFSVQGSRVTSSLWTFSFGLGAYSGPRIFDVRFQGERVAYEVSVQEALAIYGGNSPSAVVSRYVDGGFGLGQFSTPLTRGVDCPYLATYVDWHFLLESQAPKTIRDAFCVFEQNQGLPLRRHHSDLYSYYFGGLAETVLVIRSVSTLLNYDYVWDMVFHPSGAIEIRFHATGYISSAFLFGATGKYGNQVAEHTLGTVHTHSAHFKVDLDVAGLENWVWAEDMAFVPMAVPWSPEHQMQRLQVTRKLLETEEQAAFPVGGATPRYLYLASNHSNKWGHPRGYRIQVHSFSGEPLPQNSSMERGFSWERTWWPG
;
A
#
# COMPACT_ATOMS: atom_id res chain seq x y z
N MET A 1 -37.60 -54.91 -31.63
CA MET A 1 -38.44 -53.71 -31.71
C MET A 1 -38.27 -53.12 -33.10
N ASN A 2 -39.33 -52.82 -33.81
CA ASN A 2 -39.29 -52.35 -35.19
C ASN A 2 -38.73 -50.88 -35.17
N GLN A 3 -37.87 -50.54 -36.17
CA GLN A 3 -37.23 -49.24 -36.27
C GLN A 3 -38.24 -48.05 -36.20
N LYS A 4 -39.44 -48.25 -36.72
CA LYS A 4 -40.55 -47.29 -36.63
C LYS A 4 -41.06 -47.07 -35.17
N THR A 5 -41.02 -48.11 -34.34
CA THR A 5 -41.41 -48.03 -32.91
C THR A 5 -40.35 -47.30 -32.11
N ILE A 6 -39.04 -47.46 -32.44
CA ILE A 6 -37.97 -46.71 -31.77
C ILE A 6 -38.03 -45.24 -32.13
N LEU A 7 -38.28 -44.89 -33.38
CA LEU A 7 -38.43 -43.51 -33.83
C LEU A 7 -39.64 -42.81 -33.16
N ALA A 8 -40.77 -43.53 -33.04
CA ALA A 8 -41.96 -43.00 -32.36
C ALA A 8 -41.71 -42.74 -30.86
N LEU A 9 -41.00 -43.64 -30.18
CA LEU A 9 -40.65 -43.47 -28.78
C LEU A 9 -39.64 -42.32 -28.57
N LEU A 10 -38.67 -42.16 -29.48
CA LEU A 10 -37.72 -41.02 -29.47
C LEU A 10 -38.44 -39.69 -29.70
N ALA A 11 -39.36 -39.63 -30.66
CA ALA A 11 -40.18 -38.44 -30.90
C ALA A 11 -41.03 -38.07 -29.69
N LEU A 12 -41.67 -39.08 -29.04
CA LEU A 12 -42.43 -38.85 -27.82
C LEU A 12 -41.58 -38.36 -26.67
N ALA A 13 -40.38 -38.91 -26.49
CA ALA A 13 -39.41 -38.46 -25.48
C ALA A 13 -38.95 -37.00 -25.71
N VAL A 14 -38.67 -36.63 -26.95
CA VAL A 14 -38.30 -35.24 -27.30
C VAL A 14 -39.46 -34.27 -27.04
N ILE A 15 -40.69 -34.65 -27.41
CA ILE A 15 -41.87 -33.81 -27.13
C ILE A 15 -42.09 -33.66 -25.62
N THR A 16 -41.93 -34.74 -24.86
CA THR A 16 -42.07 -34.70 -23.40
C THR A 16 -41.00 -33.83 -22.74
N ILE A 17 -39.75 -33.92 -23.18
CA ILE A 17 -38.64 -33.05 -22.69
C ILE A 17 -38.91 -31.60 -23.04
N PHE A 18 -39.37 -31.32 -24.27
CA PHE A 18 -39.72 -29.97 -24.69
C PHE A 18 -40.86 -29.38 -23.86
N ALA A 19 -41.93 -30.17 -23.64
CA ALA A 19 -43.04 -29.76 -22.78
C ALA A 19 -42.59 -29.49 -21.33
N LEU A 20 -41.74 -30.34 -20.77
CA LEU A 20 -41.14 -30.12 -19.42
C LEU A 20 -40.28 -28.86 -19.35
N VAL A 21 -39.47 -28.59 -20.36
CA VAL A 21 -38.66 -27.36 -20.45
C VAL A 21 -39.58 -26.14 -20.57
N CYS A 22 -40.63 -26.19 -21.38
CA CYS A 22 -41.60 -25.10 -21.47
C CYS A 22 -42.33 -24.87 -20.14
N VAL A 23 -42.73 -25.92 -19.43
CA VAL A 23 -43.34 -25.81 -18.09
C VAL A 23 -42.39 -25.24 -17.07
N LEU A 24 -41.10 -25.61 -17.12
CA LEU A 24 -40.07 -25.04 -16.27
C LEU A 24 -39.77 -23.57 -16.58
N LEU A 25 -39.79 -23.20 -17.86
CA LEU A 25 -39.64 -21.81 -18.28
C LEU A 25 -40.84 -20.95 -17.91
N VAL A 26 -42.07 -21.48 -18.06
CA VAL A 26 -43.29 -20.80 -17.64
C VAL A 26 -43.38 -20.69 -16.11
N ARG A 27 -42.94 -21.71 -15.37
CA ARG A 27 -42.84 -21.62 -13.90
C ARG A 27 -41.74 -20.61 -13.45
N ARG A 28 -40.66 -20.47 -14.20
CA ARG A 28 -39.67 -19.41 -13.96
C ARG A 28 -40.15 -18.00 -14.34
N GLY A 29 -41.05 -17.90 -15.31
CA GLY A 29 -41.65 -16.62 -15.72
C GLY A 29 -42.97 -16.26 -14.99
N GLY A 30 -43.51 -17.16 -14.15
CA GLY A 30 -44.77 -16.96 -13.44
C GLY A 30 -44.64 -16.66 -11.94
N ASP A 31 -43.41 -16.65 -11.41
CA ASP A 31 -43.12 -16.22 -10.04
C ASP A 31 -42.44 -14.84 -10.01
N GLU A 32 -42.86 -13.93 -10.88
CA GLU A 32 -42.87 -12.52 -10.54
C GLU A 32 -44.08 -12.27 -9.62
N GLY A 33 -44.15 -12.98 -8.52
CA GLY A 33 -44.84 -12.49 -7.34
C GLY A 33 -44.16 -11.16 -7.02
N GLU A 34 -44.93 -10.06 -6.96
CA GLU A 34 -44.50 -8.80 -6.39
C GLU A 34 -43.57 -9.11 -5.21
N PRO A 35 -42.31 -8.55 -5.18
CA PRO A 35 -41.50 -8.73 -4.03
C PRO A 35 -42.34 -8.27 -2.84
N SER A 36 -42.65 -9.22 -1.93
CA SER A 36 -43.35 -8.92 -0.69
C SER A 36 -42.61 -7.69 -0.15
N GLN A 37 -43.30 -6.57 -0.08
CA GLN A 37 -42.74 -5.33 0.46
C GLN A 37 -42.33 -5.69 1.88
N LEU A 38 -41.08 -6.06 2.05
CA LEU A 38 -40.45 -6.00 3.35
C LEU A 38 -40.83 -4.63 3.89
N PRO A 39 -41.37 -4.55 5.12
CA PRO A 39 -41.80 -3.28 5.67
C PRO A 39 -40.65 -2.28 5.42
N ARG A 40 -40.92 -1.26 4.61
CA ARG A 40 -39.97 -0.18 4.37
C ARG A 40 -39.72 0.44 5.74
N CYS A 41 -38.62 0.07 6.36
CA CYS A 41 -38.12 0.84 7.46
C CYS A 41 -38.08 2.29 6.96
N PRO A 42 -38.65 3.24 7.68
CA PRO A 42 -38.58 4.62 7.30
C PRO A 42 -37.09 4.92 7.08
N SER A 43 -36.73 5.32 5.87
CA SER A 43 -35.39 5.80 5.56
C SER A 43 -35.19 7.08 6.35
N VAL A 44 -34.77 6.95 7.58
CA VAL A 44 -34.11 8.04 8.27
C VAL A 44 -32.74 8.09 7.62
N SER A 45 -32.68 8.68 6.42
CA SER A 45 -31.42 9.27 5.97
C SER A 45 -30.96 10.13 7.14
N PRO A 46 -29.78 9.90 7.73
CA PRO A 46 -29.21 10.89 8.61
C PRO A 46 -29.29 12.18 7.79
N SER A 47 -29.96 13.20 8.33
CA SER A 47 -30.02 14.49 7.66
C SER A 47 -28.56 14.94 7.58
N ALA A 48 -27.93 14.61 6.49
CA ALA A 48 -26.62 15.16 6.15
C ALA A 48 -26.86 16.67 6.19
N GLN A 49 -26.31 17.35 7.16
CA GLN A 49 -26.35 18.82 7.15
C GLN A 49 -25.82 19.25 5.78
N PRO A 50 -26.59 20.05 5.04
CA PRO A 50 -26.15 20.49 3.73
C PRO A 50 -24.77 21.14 3.91
N TRP A 51 -23.83 20.70 3.10
CA TRP A 51 -22.49 21.28 3.06
C TRP A 51 -22.61 22.78 2.83
N PRO A 52 -22.00 23.62 3.65
CA PRO A 52 -22.09 25.05 3.45
C PRO A 52 -21.44 25.52 2.13
N HIS A 53 -20.49 24.72 1.56
CA HIS A 53 -19.80 25.10 0.33
C HIS A 53 -19.47 23.90 -0.56
N PRO A 54 -20.06 23.77 -1.76
CA PRO A 54 -19.76 22.69 -2.70
C PRO A 54 -18.27 22.61 -3.11
N GLY A 55 -17.53 23.72 -3.06
CA GLY A 55 -16.11 23.77 -3.41
C GLY A 55 -15.17 23.13 -2.39
N GLN A 56 -15.60 22.91 -1.15
CA GLN A 56 -14.75 22.32 -0.11
C GLN A 56 -14.44 20.84 -0.36
N SER A 57 -15.33 20.12 -1.05
CA SER A 57 -15.12 18.71 -1.38
C SER A 57 -14.00 18.48 -2.38
N GLN A 58 -13.62 19.48 -3.18
CA GLN A 58 -12.61 19.34 -4.23
C GLN A 58 -11.20 19.74 -3.81
N LEU A 59 -11.03 20.40 -2.67
CA LEU A 59 -9.73 20.94 -2.24
C LEU A 59 -8.64 19.84 -2.15
N PHE A 60 -9.01 18.67 -1.67
CA PHE A 60 -8.11 17.52 -1.48
C PHE A 60 -8.42 16.34 -2.42
N ALA A 61 -9.38 16.51 -3.34
CA ALA A 61 -9.71 15.46 -4.30
C ALA A 61 -8.56 15.25 -5.27
N ASP A 62 -8.22 14.01 -5.57
CA ASP A 62 -7.23 13.69 -6.59
C ASP A 62 -7.67 14.25 -7.95
N LEU A 63 -6.73 14.34 -8.89
CA LEU A 63 -7.00 14.91 -10.20
C LEU A 63 -7.97 14.02 -10.99
N SER A 64 -8.97 14.67 -11.63
CA SER A 64 -9.86 13.95 -12.54
C SER A 64 -9.16 13.58 -13.85
N PRO A 65 -9.69 12.63 -14.63
CA PRO A 65 -9.14 12.29 -15.94
C PRO A 65 -9.05 13.50 -16.87
N GLU A 66 -10.01 14.43 -16.78
CA GLU A 66 -10.04 15.66 -17.58
C GLU A 66 -8.92 16.60 -17.16
N GLU A 67 -8.69 16.79 -15.84
CA GLU A 67 -7.59 17.61 -15.32
C GLU A 67 -6.24 17.00 -15.70
N LEU A 68 -6.04 15.69 -15.52
CA LEU A 68 -4.83 14.99 -15.92
C LEU A 68 -4.55 15.17 -17.41
N THR A 69 -5.58 15.03 -18.26
CA THR A 69 -5.47 15.22 -19.71
C THR A 69 -5.13 16.68 -20.06
N ALA A 70 -5.72 17.65 -19.36
CA ALA A 70 -5.43 19.06 -19.58
C ALA A 70 -3.98 19.42 -19.22
N VAL A 71 -3.47 18.90 -18.11
CA VAL A 71 -2.07 19.07 -17.68
C VAL A 71 -1.12 18.43 -18.70
N MET A 72 -1.37 17.21 -19.15
CA MET A 72 -0.52 16.55 -20.14
C MET A 72 -0.49 17.31 -21.46
N ARG A 73 -1.63 17.79 -21.93
CA ARG A 73 -1.71 18.63 -23.14
C ARG A 73 -0.89 19.91 -22.98
N PHE A 74 -1.02 20.58 -21.86
CA PHE A 74 -0.28 21.80 -21.55
C PHE A 74 1.24 21.54 -21.52
N LEU A 75 1.68 20.48 -20.82
CA LEU A 75 3.09 20.10 -20.73
C LEU A 75 3.67 19.77 -22.12
N THR A 76 2.93 18.99 -22.93
CA THR A 76 3.37 18.65 -24.29
C THR A 76 3.54 19.88 -25.16
N GLN A 77 2.63 20.86 -25.04
CA GLN A 77 2.74 22.12 -25.79
C GLN A 77 3.92 22.98 -25.31
N ARG A 78 4.19 23.01 -24.01
CA ARG A 78 5.23 23.87 -23.42
C ARG A 78 6.64 23.27 -23.51
N LEU A 79 6.77 21.98 -23.33
CA LEU A 79 8.07 21.28 -23.36
C LEU A 79 8.47 20.84 -24.78
N GLY A 80 7.53 20.89 -25.74
CA GLY A 80 7.79 20.67 -27.14
C GLY A 80 7.73 19.21 -27.62
N PRO A 81 7.99 18.98 -28.93
CA PRO A 81 7.77 17.69 -29.59
C PRO A 81 8.79 16.61 -29.20
N GLY A 82 9.79 16.92 -28.39
CA GLY A 82 10.80 15.97 -27.93
C GLY A 82 10.36 15.08 -26.75
N LEU A 83 9.10 15.21 -26.27
CA LEU A 83 8.56 14.34 -25.23
C LEU A 83 8.12 12.99 -25.83
N VAL A 84 8.64 11.92 -25.24
CA VAL A 84 8.26 10.53 -25.55
C VAL A 84 7.22 10.06 -24.52
N ASP A 85 6.32 9.17 -24.91
CA ASP A 85 5.43 8.50 -23.95
C ASP A 85 6.28 7.72 -22.92
N ALA A 86 6.08 7.99 -21.65
CA ALA A 86 6.84 7.37 -20.57
C ALA A 86 6.75 5.83 -20.58
N ALA A 87 5.64 5.26 -21.07
CA ALA A 87 5.49 3.82 -21.26
C ALA A 87 6.48 3.22 -22.29
N GLN A 88 7.02 4.05 -23.19
CA GLN A 88 7.97 3.66 -24.25
C GLN A 88 9.34 4.32 -24.09
N ALA A 89 9.47 5.26 -23.17
CA ALA A 89 10.66 6.07 -22.99
C ALA A 89 11.86 5.23 -22.54
N ARG A 90 13.01 5.46 -23.17
CA ARG A 90 14.31 4.96 -22.75
C ARG A 90 14.99 5.98 -21.83
N PRO A 91 16.04 5.58 -21.12
CA PRO A 91 16.78 6.50 -20.25
C PRO A 91 17.33 7.77 -20.95
N SER A 92 17.52 7.72 -22.28
CA SER A 92 17.97 8.86 -23.10
C SER A 92 16.86 9.80 -23.53
N ASP A 93 15.61 9.50 -23.23
CA ASP A 93 14.48 10.27 -23.71
C ASP A 93 13.99 11.28 -22.65
N ASN A 94 13.25 12.29 -23.13
CA ASN A 94 12.50 13.19 -22.27
C ASN A 94 11.06 12.66 -22.12
N CYS A 95 10.56 12.54 -20.91
CA CYS A 95 9.18 12.12 -20.68
C CYS A 95 8.59 12.73 -19.42
N VAL A 96 7.26 12.88 -19.41
CA VAL A 96 6.50 13.15 -18.18
C VAL A 96 6.29 11.85 -17.47
N PHE A 97 6.93 11.69 -16.32
CA PHE A 97 6.90 10.44 -15.57
C PHE A 97 5.60 10.28 -14.79
N SER A 98 5.18 11.32 -14.07
CA SER A 98 3.93 11.31 -13.30
C SER A 98 3.29 12.68 -13.23
N VAL A 99 1.97 12.68 -13.01
CA VAL A 99 1.19 13.87 -12.70
C VAL A 99 0.23 13.52 -11.56
N GLU A 100 0.27 14.30 -10.48
CA GLU A 100 -0.64 14.14 -9.35
C GLU A 100 -1.09 15.50 -8.80
N LEU A 101 -2.03 15.48 -7.83
CA LEU A 101 -2.47 16.70 -7.16
C LEU A 101 -1.31 17.35 -6.40
N GLN A 102 -1.05 18.63 -6.71
CA GLN A 102 -0.26 19.49 -5.83
C GLN A 102 -1.13 19.91 -4.66
N LEU A 103 -0.84 19.39 -3.47
CA LEU A 103 -1.56 19.80 -2.27
C LEU A 103 -1.33 21.28 -1.97
N PRO A 104 -2.39 22.02 -1.61
CA PRO A 104 -2.24 23.42 -1.22
C PRO A 104 -1.48 23.55 0.11
N PRO A 105 -0.77 24.67 0.34
CA PRO A 105 -0.20 24.95 1.65
C PRO A 105 -1.27 24.92 2.76
N LYS A 106 -0.98 24.29 3.90
CA LYS A 106 -1.91 24.13 5.03
C LYS A 106 -2.57 25.46 5.42
N ALA A 107 -1.81 26.54 5.52
CA ALA A 107 -2.32 27.85 5.89
C ALA A 107 -3.40 28.38 4.91
N ALA A 108 -3.22 28.16 3.60
CA ALA A 108 -4.19 28.56 2.58
C ALA A 108 -5.44 27.67 2.61
N ALA A 109 -5.25 26.36 2.79
CA ALA A 109 -6.35 25.41 2.97
C ALA A 109 -7.21 25.76 4.19
N LEU A 110 -6.60 26.02 5.34
CA LEU A 110 -7.29 26.40 6.58
C LEU A 110 -7.98 27.77 6.46
N ALA A 111 -7.39 28.73 5.74
CA ALA A 111 -8.05 30.01 5.46
C ALA A 111 -9.37 29.80 4.72
N HIS A 112 -9.39 28.89 3.77
CA HIS A 112 -10.61 28.54 3.04
C HIS A 112 -11.60 27.76 3.92
N LEU A 113 -11.14 26.67 4.55
CA LEU A 113 -11.99 25.74 5.32
C LEU A 113 -12.63 26.38 6.57
N ASP A 114 -11.91 27.27 7.23
CA ASP A 114 -12.32 27.81 8.54
C ASP A 114 -12.81 29.25 8.50
N ARG A 115 -12.27 30.04 7.57
CA ARG A 115 -12.55 31.49 7.49
C ARG A 115 -13.34 31.88 6.26
N GLY A 116 -13.67 30.92 5.37
CA GLY A 116 -14.42 31.20 4.15
C GLY A 116 -13.65 32.03 3.10
N SER A 117 -12.33 32.10 3.21
CA SER A 117 -11.49 32.72 2.16
C SER A 117 -11.68 32.01 0.82
N PRO A 118 -11.44 32.67 -0.31
CA PRO A 118 -11.46 31.98 -1.60
C PRO A 118 -10.59 30.72 -1.57
N PRO A 119 -10.98 29.63 -2.26
CA PRO A 119 -10.18 28.43 -2.31
C PRO A 119 -8.82 28.73 -2.96
N PRO A 120 -7.72 28.14 -2.47
CA PRO A 120 -6.43 28.22 -3.15
C PRO A 120 -6.55 27.64 -4.56
N ALA A 121 -5.70 28.13 -5.47
CA ALA A 121 -5.64 27.61 -6.82
C ALA A 121 -5.36 26.08 -6.78
N ARG A 122 -6.14 25.34 -7.55
CA ARG A 122 -5.91 23.91 -7.71
C ARG A 122 -4.80 23.72 -8.73
N GLU A 123 -3.76 22.96 -8.37
CA GLU A 123 -2.55 22.78 -9.16
C GLU A 123 -2.20 21.29 -9.26
N ALA A 124 -1.41 20.94 -10.26
CA ALA A 124 -0.81 19.62 -10.43
C ALA A 124 0.70 19.69 -10.20
N LEU A 125 1.26 18.62 -9.65
CA LEU A 125 2.69 18.35 -9.60
C LEU A 125 3.03 17.34 -10.68
N ALA A 126 3.93 17.70 -11.60
CA ALA A 126 4.45 16.80 -12.62
C ALA A 126 5.93 16.51 -12.38
N ILE A 127 6.31 15.25 -12.41
CA ILE A 127 7.71 14.82 -12.43
C ILE A 127 8.10 14.56 -13.88
N VAL A 128 9.15 15.25 -14.34
CA VAL A 128 9.64 15.17 -15.71
C VAL A 128 11.08 14.68 -15.73
N LEU A 129 11.33 13.67 -16.55
CA LEU A 129 12.67 13.12 -16.80
C LEU A 129 13.23 13.74 -18.07
N PHE A 130 14.35 14.42 -17.97
CA PHE A 130 15.05 15.05 -19.10
C PHE A 130 16.32 14.27 -19.46
N GLY A 131 16.14 13.05 -20.00
CA GLY A 131 17.25 12.16 -20.40
C GLY A 131 17.96 12.60 -21.68
N GLY A 132 17.26 13.28 -22.59
CA GLY A 132 17.78 13.74 -23.88
C GLY A 132 18.52 15.07 -23.85
N GLN A 133 18.73 15.65 -22.67
CA GLN A 133 19.47 16.92 -22.54
C GLN A 133 20.98 16.67 -22.40
N PRO A 134 21.84 17.66 -22.77
CA PRO A 134 23.29 17.55 -22.58
C PRO A 134 23.69 17.29 -21.12
N GLN A 135 22.92 17.76 -20.17
CA GLN A 135 23.04 17.47 -18.73
C GLN A 135 21.70 16.90 -18.25
N PRO A 136 21.52 15.58 -18.31
CA PRO A 136 20.28 14.96 -17.91
C PRO A 136 19.93 15.24 -16.46
N ASN A 137 18.67 15.51 -16.18
CA ASN A 137 18.16 15.83 -14.85
C ASN A 137 16.71 15.36 -14.67
N VAL A 138 16.25 15.46 -13.43
CA VAL A 138 14.84 15.27 -13.06
C VAL A 138 14.31 16.60 -12.56
N SER A 139 13.14 17.01 -13.04
CA SER A 139 12.48 18.24 -12.60
C SER A 139 11.09 17.97 -12.04
N GLU A 140 10.75 18.72 -11.00
CA GLU A 140 9.41 18.80 -10.42
C GLU A 140 8.75 20.11 -10.84
N LEU A 141 7.66 19.98 -11.60
CA LEU A 141 6.96 21.11 -12.20
C LEU A 141 5.57 21.25 -11.60
N VAL A 142 5.27 22.41 -11.04
CA VAL A 142 3.90 22.76 -10.63
C VAL A 142 3.18 23.42 -11.81
N VAL A 143 2.02 22.89 -12.16
CA VAL A 143 1.22 23.29 -13.32
C VAL A 143 -0.16 23.73 -12.85
N GLY A 144 -0.60 24.91 -13.29
CA GLY A 144 -1.90 25.43 -12.90
C GLY A 144 -2.33 26.68 -13.68
N PRO A 145 -3.45 27.31 -13.25
CA PRO A 145 -4.48 26.76 -12.37
C PRO A 145 -5.33 25.70 -13.09
N LEU A 146 -5.88 24.75 -12.35
CA LEU A 146 -6.80 23.76 -12.91
C LEU A 146 -8.25 24.29 -12.86
N PRO A 147 -9.13 23.86 -13.79
CA PRO A 147 -8.92 22.85 -14.83
C PRO A 147 -8.28 23.38 -16.13
N HIS A 148 -7.90 24.65 -16.20
CA HIS A 148 -7.35 25.29 -17.40
C HIS A 148 -5.92 25.79 -17.15
N PRO A 149 -4.90 24.91 -17.30
CA PRO A 149 -3.52 25.30 -17.05
C PRO A 149 -3.05 26.45 -17.92
N SER A 150 -2.42 27.45 -17.30
CA SER A 150 -1.87 28.64 -18.01
C SER A 150 -0.42 28.92 -17.63
N TYR A 151 0.08 28.38 -16.53
CA TYR A 151 1.46 28.53 -16.10
C TYR A 151 2.08 27.20 -15.66
N MET A 152 3.41 27.19 -15.66
CA MET A 152 4.26 26.13 -15.16
C MET A 152 5.44 26.77 -14.44
N ARG A 153 5.81 26.25 -13.27
CA ARG A 153 7.02 26.66 -12.53
C ARG A 153 7.80 25.46 -12.07
N ASP A 154 9.12 25.50 -12.19
CA ASP A 154 10.02 24.50 -11.65
C ASP A 154 10.21 24.74 -10.15
N VAL A 155 9.93 23.74 -9.34
CA VAL A 155 10.05 23.78 -7.87
C VAL A 155 11.16 22.87 -7.35
N THR A 156 11.95 22.28 -8.24
CA THR A 156 12.97 21.29 -7.91
C THR A 156 13.98 21.83 -6.91
N VAL A 157 14.57 22.99 -7.22
CA VAL A 157 15.60 23.60 -6.38
C VAL A 157 15.02 24.07 -5.04
N GLU A 158 13.81 24.64 -5.07
CA GLU A 158 13.11 25.09 -3.86
C GLU A 158 12.89 23.91 -2.88
N ARG A 159 12.48 22.75 -3.39
CA ARG A 159 12.14 21.57 -2.57
C ARG A 159 13.36 20.78 -2.10
N HIS A 160 14.37 20.68 -2.94
CA HIS A 160 15.50 19.76 -2.71
C HIS A 160 16.83 20.47 -2.38
N GLY A 161 16.82 21.81 -2.34
CA GLY A 161 18.04 22.60 -2.10
C GLY A 161 19.04 22.59 -3.26
N GLY A 162 18.68 21.99 -4.41
CA GLY A 162 19.53 21.88 -5.58
C GLY A 162 18.90 21.03 -6.69
N PRO A 163 19.54 20.94 -7.87
CA PRO A 163 19.06 20.12 -8.97
C PRO A 163 19.08 18.64 -8.60
N LEU A 164 18.11 17.88 -9.08
CA LEU A 164 18.06 16.43 -8.91
C LEU A 164 18.91 15.73 -9.98
N PRO A 165 19.96 15.00 -9.60
CA PRO A 165 20.78 14.25 -10.53
C PRO A 165 19.96 13.17 -11.24
N TYR A 166 20.20 12.97 -12.53
CA TYR A 166 19.41 12.03 -13.35
C TYR A 166 19.51 10.58 -12.90
N HIS A 167 20.59 10.17 -12.25
CA HIS A 167 20.71 8.83 -11.70
C HIS A 167 19.74 8.54 -10.55
N ARG A 168 19.11 9.57 -9.94
CA ARG A 168 18.07 9.42 -8.92
C ARG A 168 16.66 9.19 -9.51
N ARG A 169 16.53 9.23 -10.85
CA ARG A 169 15.24 8.93 -11.47
C ARG A 169 14.75 7.54 -11.10
N PRO A 170 13.43 7.31 -11.01
CA PRO A 170 12.88 5.96 -10.89
C PRO A 170 13.30 5.09 -12.09
N VAL A 171 13.20 3.79 -11.96
CA VAL A 171 13.40 2.87 -13.08
C VAL A 171 12.11 2.84 -13.88
N LEU A 172 12.19 3.14 -15.17
CA LEU A 172 11.07 3.04 -16.08
C LEU A 172 10.71 1.57 -16.34
N PHE A 173 9.45 1.27 -16.51
CA PHE A 173 8.99 -0.09 -16.84
C PHE A 173 9.68 -0.60 -18.13
N ARG A 174 9.86 0.28 -19.11
CA ARG A 174 10.61 -0.03 -20.34
C ARG A 174 12.06 -0.43 -20.07
N GLU A 175 12.72 0.19 -19.09
CA GLU A 175 14.09 -0.16 -18.68
C GLU A 175 14.17 -1.60 -18.19
N TYR A 176 13.18 -2.06 -17.42
CA TYR A 176 13.08 -3.46 -17.00
C TYR A 176 12.87 -4.41 -18.19
N LEU A 177 12.01 -4.07 -19.13
CA LEU A 177 11.79 -4.88 -20.33
C LEU A 177 13.04 -5.01 -21.20
N ASP A 178 13.77 -3.93 -21.39
CA ASP A 178 15.02 -3.93 -22.15
C ASP A 178 16.12 -4.74 -21.43
N ILE A 179 16.17 -4.72 -20.08
CA ILE A 179 17.06 -5.58 -19.28
C ILE A 179 16.67 -7.05 -19.43
N ASP A 180 15.39 -7.38 -19.30
CA ASP A 180 14.89 -8.74 -19.48
C ASP A 180 15.26 -9.26 -20.88
N GLN A 181 15.02 -8.48 -21.90
CA GLN A 181 15.38 -8.84 -23.26
C GLN A 181 16.88 -9.11 -23.38
N MET A 182 17.73 -8.25 -22.83
CA MET A 182 19.17 -8.45 -22.78
C MET A 182 19.55 -9.77 -22.11
N ILE A 183 18.93 -10.07 -20.95
CA ILE A 183 19.21 -11.29 -20.19
C ILE A 183 18.83 -12.52 -21.01
N PHE A 184 17.62 -12.58 -21.55
CA PHE A 184 17.11 -13.77 -22.24
C PHE A 184 17.70 -13.98 -23.63
N ASP A 185 17.91 -12.90 -24.41
CA ASP A 185 18.34 -13.01 -25.79
C ASP A 185 19.86 -13.09 -25.93
N ARG A 186 20.61 -12.47 -25.04
CA ARG A 186 22.06 -12.33 -25.16
C ARG A 186 22.86 -13.08 -24.09
N GLU A 187 22.40 -13.05 -22.86
CA GLU A 187 23.21 -13.51 -21.73
C GLU A 187 22.95 -14.98 -21.38
N LEU A 188 21.71 -15.38 -21.11
CA LEU A 188 21.39 -16.76 -20.74
C LEU A 188 21.84 -17.83 -21.78
N PRO A 189 21.81 -17.57 -23.09
CA PRO A 189 22.35 -18.52 -24.08
C PRO A 189 23.82 -18.89 -23.88
N GLN A 190 24.61 -18.04 -23.19
CA GLN A 190 26.03 -18.31 -22.91
C GLN A 190 26.24 -19.39 -21.84
N ALA A 191 25.19 -19.74 -21.06
CA ALA A 191 25.22 -20.82 -20.08
C ALA A 191 24.10 -21.85 -20.32
N SER A 192 23.78 -22.08 -21.59
CA SER A 192 22.65 -22.94 -21.99
C SER A 192 22.79 -24.39 -21.55
N GLY A 193 23.98 -24.94 -21.48
CA GLY A 193 24.26 -26.32 -21.05
C GLY A 193 23.92 -26.50 -19.56
N LEU A 194 24.48 -25.65 -18.72
CA LEU A 194 24.19 -25.64 -17.29
C LEU A 194 22.69 -25.41 -17.04
N LEU A 195 22.11 -24.37 -17.65
CA LEU A 195 20.71 -24.01 -17.44
C LEU A 195 19.73 -25.06 -17.95
N HIS A 196 20.07 -25.77 -19.04
CA HIS A 196 19.30 -26.92 -19.46
C HIS A 196 19.37 -28.05 -18.44
N HIS A 197 20.56 -28.30 -17.89
CA HIS A 197 20.77 -29.39 -16.93
C HIS A 197 20.11 -29.09 -15.57
N CYS A 198 20.22 -27.86 -15.03
CA CYS A 198 19.66 -27.52 -13.72
C CYS A 198 18.15 -27.26 -13.75
N CYS A 199 17.62 -26.69 -14.79
CA CYS A 199 16.27 -26.13 -14.80
C CYS A 199 15.58 -26.15 -16.18
N PHE A 200 15.97 -27.08 -17.06
CA PHE A 200 15.33 -27.35 -18.35
C PHE A 200 15.21 -26.14 -19.29
N TYR A 201 16.06 -25.14 -19.09
CA TYR A 201 16.08 -23.95 -19.95
C TYR A 201 16.45 -24.30 -21.39
N LYS A 202 15.77 -23.68 -22.35
CA LYS A 202 16.11 -23.72 -23.78
C LYS A 202 16.20 -22.29 -24.30
N PRO A 203 17.23 -21.94 -25.09
CA PRO A 203 17.30 -20.63 -25.71
C PRO A 203 16.01 -20.32 -26.47
N GLY A 204 15.46 -19.12 -26.27
CA GLY A 204 14.15 -18.73 -26.81
C GLY A 204 12.94 -19.30 -26.04
N GLY A 205 13.15 -20.17 -25.07
CA GLY A 205 12.09 -20.66 -24.16
C GLY A 205 11.68 -19.59 -23.15
N ARG A 206 10.46 -19.75 -22.61
CA ARG A 206 9.88 -18.85 -21.61
C ARG A 206 9.55 -19.55 -20.29
N ASN A 207 10.26 -20.63 -19.98
CA ASN A 207 10.07 -21.36 -18.73
C ASN A 207 10.72 -20.67 -17.53
N LEU A 208 11.51 -19.63 -17.74
CA LEU A 208 12.11 -18.80 -16.70
C LEU A 208 11.63 -17.35 -16.82
N VAL A 209 11.62 -16.65 -15.71
CA VAL A 209 11.42 -15.21 -15.62
C VAL A 209 12.44 -14.60 -14.68
N THR A 210 12.71 -13.30 -14.81
CA THR A 210 13.51 -12.56 -13.86
C THR A 210 12.61 -11.91 -12.82
N MET A 211 13.12 -11.81 -11.59
CA MET A 211 12.58 -10.90 -10.58
C MET A 211 13.72 -10.07 -10.05
N THR A 212 13.47 -8.77 -9.98
CA THR A 212 14.43 -7.84 -9.41
C THR A 212 14.12 -7.60 -7.95
N THR A 213 15.17 -7.55 -7.19
CA THR A 213 15.08 -7.02 -5.83
C THR A 213 15.50 -5.56 -5.93
N ALA A 214 14.65 -4.63 -6.04
CA ALA A 214 15.04 -3.22 -6.14
C ALA A 214 16.42 -2.96 -5.54
N PRO A 215 17.00 -2.10 -5.88
CA PRO A 215 17.93 -1.54 -6.77
C PRO A 215 19.32 -1.54 -6.19
N ARG A 216 20.31 -1.54 -6.91
CA ARG A 216 20.87 -0.27 -7.23
C ARG A 216 22.27 -0.03 -6.76
N GLY A 217 23.09 -1.09 -6.62
CA GLY A 217 24.49 -0.96 -6.28
C GLY A 217 24.76 -0.57 -4.82
N LEU A 218 26.03 -0.37 -4.50
CA LEU A 218 26.48 -0.14 -3.13
C LEU A 218 26.63 1.35 -2.78
N GLN A 219 26.64 2.23 -3.79
CA GLN A 219 26.82 3.67 -3.63
C GLN A 219 25.67 4.46 -4.23
N SER A 220 25.44 5.65 -3.72
CA SER A 220 24.46 6.58 -4.29
C SER A 220 24.80 6.88 -5.75
N GLY A 221 23.83 6.68 -6.64
CA GLY A 221 23.98 6.88 -8.07
C GLY A 221 24.41 5.65 -8.86
N ASP A 222 24.74 4.55 -8.20
CA ASP A 222 24.90 3.29 -8.89
C ASP A 222 23.55 2.82 -9.45
N ARG A 223 23.58 2.36 -10.69
CA ARG A 223 22.44 1.65 -11.30
C ARG A 223 22.92 0.26 -11.70
N ALA A 224 23.14 -0.56 -10.70
CA ALA A 224 23.51 -1.96 -10.84
C ALA A 224 22.55 -2.78 -9.96
N THR A 225 21.76 -3.63 -10.59
CA THR A 225 20.63 -4.32 -9.96
C THR A 225 20.80 -5.82 -10.07
N TRP A 226 20.56 -6.55 -8.98
CA TRP A 226 20.50 -8.00 -8.98
C TRP A 226 19.15 -8.49 -9.50
N PHE A 227 19.18 -9.40 -10.46
CA PHE A 227 18.02 -10.10 -11.02
C PHE A 227 18.14 -11.59 -10.69
N GLY A 228 17.17 -12.09 -9.92
CA GLY A 228 17.04 -13.52 -9.66
C GLY A 228 16.24 -14.20 -10.76
N LEU A 229 16.57 -15.44 -11.09
CA LEU A 229 15.80 -16.25 -12.02
C LEU A 229 14.86 -17.20 -11.28
N TYR A 230 13.64 -17.28 -11.79
CA TYR A 230 12.55 -18.10 -11.25
C TYR A 230 11.88 -18.90 -12.37
N TYR A 231 11.25 -20.01 -12.03
CA TYR A 231 10.37 -20.68 -12.98
C TYR A 231 9.15 -19.82 -13.30
N ASN A 232 8.85 -19.71 -14.58
CA ASN A 232 7.64 -19.06 -15.07
C ASN A 232 6.46 -20.04 -14.96
N ILE A 233 5.83 -20.08 -13.81
CA ILE A 233 4.66 -20.92 -13.57
C ILE A 233 3.38 -20.11 -13.70
N SER A 234 2.32 -20.75 -14.15
CA SER A 234 1.00 -20.14 -14.16
C SER A 234 0.36 -20.20 -12.77
N GLY A 235 -0.13 -19.05 -12.29
CA GLY A 235 -0.84 -18.96 -11.01
C GLY A 235 0.04 -18.49 -9.86
N ALA A 236 -0.50 -18.69 -8.66
CA ALA A 236 0.12 -18.24 -7.43
C ALA A 236 1.41 -19.01 -7.11
N GLY A 237 2.35 -18.35 -6.47
CA GLY A 237 3.55 -19.00 -5.94
C GLY A 237 4.78 -18.93 -6.83
N ILE A 238 4.74 -18.21 -7.94
CA ILE A 238 5.92 -17.94 -8.79
C ILE A 238 7.13 -17.46 -7.95
N PHE A 239 6.87 -16.64 -6.91
CA PHE A 239 7.88 -16.10 -5.99
C PHE A 239 8.60 -17.17 -5.16
N LEU A 240 8.08 -18.39 -5.12
CA LEU A 240 8.64 -19.50 -4.35
C LEU A 240 9.52 -20.44 -5.19
N HIS A 241 9.70 -20.17 -6.48
CA HIS A 241 10.35 -21.08 -7.43
C HIS A 241 11.68 -20.56 -7.98
N HIS A 242 12.54 -20.06 -7.09
CA HIS A 242 13.88 -19.57 -7.42
C HIS A 242 14.77 -20.70 -7.96
N VAL A 243 15.53 -20.47 -9.05
CA VAL A 243 16.39 -21.49 -9.67
C VAL A 243 17.87 -21.39 -9.25
N GLY A 244 18.23 -20.51 -8.33
CA GLY A 244 19.58 -20.43 -7.76
C GLY A 244 20.56 -19.59 -8.55
N LEU A 245 20.16 -18.96 -9.65
CA LEU A 245 20.97 -18.06 -10.47
C LEU A 245 20.53 -16.61 -10.26
N GLU A 246 21.50 -15.74 -9.99
CA GLU A 246 21.29 -14.29 -9.87
C GLU A 246 22.32 -13.54 -10.72
N LEU A 247 21.89 -12.46 -11.37
CA LEU A 247 22.68 -11.67 -12.30
C LEU A 247 22.73 -10.21 -11.83
N LEU A 248 23.94 -9.65 -11.67
CA LEU A 248 24.12 -8.23 -11.41
C LEU A 248 24.23 -7.50 -12.75
N VAL A 249 23.24 -6.70 -13.07
CA VAL A 249 23.17 -5.93 -14.31
C VAL A 249 23.59 -4.50 -14.05
N ASP A 250 24.60 -4.01 -14.73
CA ASP A 250 24.95 -2.59 -14.83
C ASP A 250 24.12 -1.92 -15.93
N HIS A 251 23.19 -1.08 -15.52
CA HIS A 251 22.31 -0.30 -16.41
C HIS A 251 22.44 1.22 -16.19
N LYS A 252 23.63 1.66 -15.79
CA LYS A 252 23.92 3.08 -15.56
C LYS A 252 23.94 3.90 -16.86
N ALA A 253 24.38 3.29 -17.96
CA ALA A 253 24.45 3.97 -19.26
C ALA A 253 23.03 4.33 -19.76
N LEU A 254 22.89 5.52 -20.37
CA LEU A 254 21.62 5.94 -20.99
C LEU A 254 21.30 5.12 -22.25
N ASP A 255 22.34 4.59 -22.92
CA ASP A 255 22.19 3.69 -24.06
C ASP A 255 22.09 2.24 -23.58
N PRO A 256 20.95 1.55 -23.78
CA PRO A 256 20.77 0.16 -23.39
C PRO A 256 21.78 -0.81 -24.04
N ALA A 257 22.33 -0.49 -25.21
CA ALA A 257 23.35 -1.33 -25.86
C ALA A 257 24.65 -1.44 -25.05
N ARG A 258 24.88 -0.53 -24.12
CA ARG A 258 26.05 -0.51 -23.23
C ARG A 258 25.83 -1.24 -21.91
N TRP A 259 24.62 -1.73 -21.65
CA TRP A 259 24.35 -2.48 -20.43
C TRP A 259 25.01 -3.86 -20.50
N ARG A 260 25.43 -4.35 -19.33
CA ARG A 260 26.19 -5.59 -19.22
C ARG A 260 25.97 -6.28 -17.88
N ILE A 261 26.22 -7.58 -17.85
CA ILE A 261 26.37 -8.32 -16.60
C ILE A 261 27.72 -7.95 -15.96
N GLN A 262 27.70 -7.54 -14.69
CA GLN A 262 28.91 -7.29 -13.90
C GLN A 262 29.33 -8.53 -13.11
N LYS A 263 28.38 -9.29 -12.59
CA LYS A 263 28.60 -10.51 -11.82
C LYS A 263 27.47 -11.49 -12.01
N VAL A 264 27.82 -12.75 -11.89
CA VAL A 264 26.90 -13.88 -11.85
C VAL A 264 27.07 -14.58 -10.51
N PHE A 265 25.96 -14.91 -9.86
CA PHE A 265 25.97 -15.72 -8.66
C PHE A 265 25.19 -17.00 -8.92
N TYR A 266 25.81 -18.14 -8.62
CA TYR A 266 25.16 -19.43 -8.70
C TYR A 266 25.50 -20.27 -7.48
N GLN A 267 24.52 -20.61 -6.70
CA GLN A 267 24.58 -21.50 -5.54
C GLN A 267 25.79 -21.29 -4.61
N GLY A 268 26.00 -20.05 -4.17
CA GLY A 268 27.04 -19.69 -3.21
C GLY A 268 28.40 -19.28 -3.83
N ARG A 269 28.52 -19.26 -5.16
CA ARG A 269 29.74 -18.85 -5.86
C ARG A 269 29.50 -17.69 -6.81
N TYR A 270 30.52 -16.84 -6.98
CA TYR A 270 30.50 -15.71 -7.90
C TYR A 270 31.36 -16.00 -9.11
N TYR A 271 30.85 -15.56 -10.27
CA TYR A 271 31.52 -15.65 -11.58
C TYR A 271 31.49 -14.27 -12.24
N ASP A 272 32.44 -14.03 -13.16
CA ASP A 272 32.52 -12.78 -13.89
C ASP A 272 31.57 -12.71 -15.09
N SER A 273 31.15 -13.86 -15.60
CA SER A 273 30.20 -13.96 -16.72
C SER A 273 29.49 -15.31 -16.74
N LEU A 274 28.41 -15.41 -17.48
CA LEU A 274 27.72 -16.67 -17.75
C LEU A 274 28.59 -17.64 -18.58
N ALA A 275 29.40 -17.13 -19.49
CA ALA A 275 30.35 -17.95 -20.23
C ALA A 275 31.40 -18.61 -19.33
N GLN A 276 31.88 -17.89 -18.30
CA GLN A 276 32.78 -18.45 -17.27
C GLN A 276 32.10 -19.56 -16.48
N LEU A 277 30.85 -19.32 -16.08
CA LEU A 277 30.06 -20.31 -15.35
C LEU A 277 29.85 -21.58 -16.20
N GLU A 278 29.52 -21.45 -17.49
CA GLU A 278 29.37 -22.58 -18.41
C GLU A 278 30.67 -23.35 -18.56
N ALA A 279 31.79 -22.67 -18.80
CA ALA A 279 33.09 -23.32 -18.93
C ALA A 279 33.48 -24.12 -17.68
N GLN A 280 33.16 -23.61 -16.50
CA GLN A 280 33.40 -24.36 -15.24
C GLN A 280 32.43 -25.53 -15.08
N PHE A 281 31.20 -25.40 -15.56
CA PHE A 281 30.25 -26.49 -15.60
C PHE A 281 30.72 -27.62 -16.53
N GLU A 282 31.14 -27.31 -17.73
CA GLU A 282 31.71 -28.28 -18.70
C GLU A 282 32.94 -28.96 -18.14
N ALA A 283 33.76 -28.26 -17.35
CA ALA A 283 34.92 -28.82 -16.66
C ALA A 283 34.55 -29.66 -15.41
N GLY A 284 33.28 -29.82 -15.08
CA GLY A 284 32.82 -30.56 -13.88
C GLY A 284 33.14 -29.91 -12.56
N LEU A 285 33.42 -28.60 -12.55
CA LEU A 285 33.82 -27.84 -11.36
C LEU A 285 32.64 -27.13 -10.65
N VAL A 286 31.44 -27.21 -11.22
CA VAL A 286 30.22 -26.62 -10.68
C VAL A 286 29.34 -27.70 -10.10
N ASN A 287 28.96 -27.53 -8.83
CA ASN A 287 27.93 -28.37 -8.23
C ASN A 287 26.55 -27.90 -8.73
N VAL A 288 25.89 -28.75 -9.51
CA VAL A 288 24.59 -28.45 -10.10
C VAL A 288 23.49 -29.11 -9.31
N VAL A 289 22.48 -28.35 -8.92
CA VAL A 289 21.25 -28.87 -8.32
C VAL A 289 20.17 -28.87 -9.39
N LEU A 290 19.64 -30.06 -9.67
CA LEU A 290 18.50 -30.21 -10.56
C LEU A 290 17.23 -29.72 -9.84
N ILE A 291 16.60 -28.72 -10.39
CA ILE A 291 15.34 -28.17 -9.88
C ILE A 291 14.23 -28.64 -10.81
N PRO A 292 13.40 -29.60 -10.40
CA PRO A 292 12.37 -30.14 -11.27
C PRO A 292 11.31 -29.08 -11.56
N ASP A 293 11.01 -28.93 -12.85
CA ASP A 293 9.76 -28.32 -13.28
C ASP A 293 8.66 -29.35 -13.07
N ASN A 294 8.04 -29.34 -11.91
CA ASN A 294 7.01 -30.32 -11.58
C ASN A 294 5.65 -30.01 -12.22
N GLY A 295 5.60 -29.01 -13.13
CA GLY A 295 4.41 -28.69 -13.92
C GLY A 295 3.15 -28.33 -13.12
N THR A 296 3.25 -28.38 -11.79
CA THR A 296 2.07 -28.25 -10.93
C THR A 296 1.67 -26.81 -10.74
N GLY A 297 2.35 -25.84 -11.40
CA GLY A 297 2.06 -24.42 -11.21
C GLY A 297 1.94 -24.08 -9.73
N GLY A 298 2.54 -24.98 -8.96
CA GLY A 298 2.12 -25.28 -7.65
C GLY A 298 2.46 -24.17 -6.74
N SER A 299 1.50 -23.63 -6.22
CA SER A 299 1.68 -23.01 -4.96
C SER A 299 1.97 -24.12 -3.96
N TRP A 300 3.15 -24.11 -3.42
CA TRP A 300 3.53 -24.97 -2.30
C TRP A 300 2.56 -24.86 -1.12
N SER A 301 1.84 -23.75 -1.04
CA SER A 301 0.89 -23.41 0.00
C SER A 301 -0.56 -23.77 -0.33
N LEU A 302 -0.92 -24.00 -1.58
CA LEU A 302 -2.27 -24.40 -1.94
C LEU A 302 -2.38 -25.93 -1.81
N LYS A 303 -2.79 -26.37 -0.65
CA LYS A 303 -3.47 -27.67 -0.54
C LYS A 303 -4.62 -27.69 -1.53
N SER A 304 -4.95 -28.87 -2.08
CA SER A 304 -6.13 -29.04 -2.91
C SER A 304 -7.29 -28.24 -2.34
N PRO A 305 -8.02 -27.48 -3.17
CA PRO A 305 -9.08 -26.65 -2.66
C PRO A 305 -10.00 -27.51 -1.80
N VAL A 306 -10.09 -27.15 -0.53
CA VAL A 306 -11.11 -27.74 0.35
C VAL A 306 -12.44 -27.43 -0.32
N PRO A 307 -13.36 -28.42 -0.44
CA PRO A 307 -14.69 -28.14 -0.97
C PRO A 307 -15.23 -26.89 -0.30
N PRO A 308 -15.87 -25.97 -1.03
CA PRO A 308 -16.36 -24.74 -0.43
C PRO A 308 -17.27 -25.08 0.75
N GLY A 309 -16.83 -24.68 1.92
CA GLY A 309 -17.62 -24.75 3.15
C GLY A 309 -18.85 -23.86 3.05
N PRO A 310 -19.70 -23.85 4.08
CA PRO A 310 -20.80 -22.90 4.14
C PRO A 310 -20.25 -21.47 3.99
N ALA A 311 -21.02 -20.60 3.33
CA ALA A 311 -20.62 -19.20 3.14
C ALA A 311 -20.32 -18.54 4.50
N PRO A 312 -19.26 -17.73 4.58
CA PRO A 312 -18.94 -17.02 5.82
C PRO A 312 -20.08 -16.05 6.18
N PRO A 313 -20.19 -15.62 7.45
CA PRO A 313 -21.16 -14.62 7.87
C PRO A 313 -21.02 -13.36 7.02
N LEU A 314 -22.15 -12.87 6.49
CA LEU A 314 -22.19 -11.62 5.75
C LEU A 314 -22.58 -10.48 6.67
N GLN A 315 -21.87 -9.37 6.56
CA GLN A 315 -22.26 -8.13 7.21
C GLN A 315 -23.36 -7.46 6.39
N PHE A 316 -24.41 -6.98 7.05
CA PHE A 316 -25.47 -6.21 6.42
C PHE A 316 -25.89 -5.03 7.30
N TYR A 317 -26.53 -4.04 6.67
CA TYR A 317 -27.02 -2.84 7.35
C TYR A 317 -28.54 -2.91 7.45
N PRO A 318 -29.14 -3.23 8.61
CA PRO A 318 -30.59 -3.43 8.73
C PRO A 318 -31.43 -2.22 8.31
N GLN A 319 -30.87 -1.02 8.45
CA GLN A 319 -31.52 0.26 8.12
C GLN A 319 -30.77 1.05 7.03
N GLY A 320 -29.88 0.38 6.27
CA GLY A 320 -28.98 1.00 5.33
C GLY A 320 -27.72 1.58 6.01
N PRO A 321 -26.72 2.02 5.20
CA PRO A 321 -25.49 2.58 5.71
C PRO A 321 -25.74 3.91 6.43
N ARG A 322 -25.06 4.14 7.55
CA ARG A 322 -25.14 5.39 8.33
C ARG A 322 -24.09 6.40 7.91
N PHE A 323 -23.53 6.23 6.72
CA PHE A 323 -22.56 7.11 6.09
C PHE A 323 -22.91 7.31 4.62
N SER A 324 -22.33 8.36 4.03
CA SER A 324 -22.40 8.62 2.59
C SER A 324 -21.02 8.97 2.06
N VAL A 325 -20.80 8.64 0.78
CA VAL A 325 -19.59 8.99 0.05
C VAL A 325 -19.98 9.82 -1.16
N GLN A 326 -19.39 11.01 -1.28
CA GLN A 326 -19.62 11.94 -2.39
C GLN A 326 -18.26 12.37 -2.96
N GLY A 327 -17.92 11.86 -4.14
CA GLY A 327 -16.57 12.02 -4.68
C GLY A 327 -15.51 11.48 -3.73
N SER A 328 -14.60 12.33 -3.32
CA SER A 328 -13.53 12.01 -2.36
C SER A 328 -13.87 12.33 -0.90
N ARG A 329 -15.15 12.51 -0.56
CA ARG A 329 -15.56 12.85 0.79
C ARG A 329 -16.50 11.83 1.41
N VAL A 330 -16.18 11.48 2.65
CA VAL A 330 -17.00 10.61 3.51
C VAL A 330 -17.68 11.47 4.57
N THR A 331 -18.97 11.22 4.79
CA THR A 331 -19.77 11.86 5.84
C THR A 331 -20.57 10.80 6.59
N SER A 332 -20.44 10.78 7.91
CA SER A 332 -21.27 9.98 8.82
C SER A 332 -21.85 10.89 9.91
N SER A 333 -22.61 10.32 10.85
CA SER A 333 -23.17 11.08 11.98
C SER A 333 -22.10 11.67 12.91
N LEU A 334 -20.92 11.04 12.99
CA LEU A 334 -19.84 11.44 13.88
C LEU A 334 -18.62 11.97 13.15
N TRP A 335 -18.32 11.39 11.98
CA TRP A 335 -17.09 11.64 11.27
C TRP A 335 -17.31 12.24 9.88
N THR A 336 -16.47 13.20 9.53
CA THR A 336 -16.35 13.68 8.14
C THR A 336 -14.89 13.83 7.79
N PHE A 337 -14.50 13.41 6.58
CA PHE A 337 -13.14 13.56 6.06
C PHE A 337 -13.11 13.50 4.55
N SER A 338 -12.08 14.07 3.95
CA SER A 338 -11.74 13.88 2.54
C SER A 338 -10.63 12.83 2.41
N PHE A 339 -10.60 12.09 1.32
CA PHE A 339 -9.59 11.07 1.07
C PHE A 339 -9.06 11.13 -0.36
N GLY A 340 -7.90 10.55 -0.55
CA GLY A 340 -7.24 10.40 -1.84
C GLY A 340 -6.11 9.39 -1.78
N LEU A 341 -5.43 9.21 -2.90
CA LEU A 341 -4.33 8.26 -3.07
C LEU A 341 -3.17 8.96 -3.77
N GLY A 342 -2.04 9.06 -3.09
CA GLY A 342 -0.80 9.46 -3.75
C GLY A 342 -0.25 8.30 -4.56
N ALA A 343 0.17 8.54 -5.81
CA ALA A 343 0.69 7.47 -6.67
C ALA A 343 1.89 6.75 -6.05
N TYR A 344 2.71 7.48 -5.30
CA TYR A 344 3.88 6.94 -4.62
C TYR A 344 3.64 6.62 -3.16
N SER A 345 3.03 7.55 -2.40
CA SER A 345 2.91 7.45 -0.96
C SER A 345 1.79 6.53 -0.48
N GLY A 346 0.73 6.34 -1.25
CA GLY A 346 -0.43 5.55 -0.85
C GLY A 346 -1.58 6.38 -0.30
N PRO A 347 -2.46 5.79 0.55
CA PRO A 347 -3.68 6.45 1.01
C PRO A 347 -3.41 7.63 1.95
N ARG A 348 -4.26 8.66 1.79
CA ARG A 348 -4.22 9.90 2.56
C ARG A 348 -5.63 10.40 2.84
N ILE A 349 -5.83 10.96 4.03
CA ILE A 349 -7.09 11.59 4.43
C ILE A 349 -6.82 13.00 4.98
N PHE A 350 -7.77 13.90 4.76
CA PHE A 350 -7.66 15.31 5.10
C PHE A 350 -8.92 15.85 5.74
N ASP A 351 -8.78 16.96 6.48
CA ASP A 351 -9.88 17.68 7.16
C ASP A 351 -10.76 16.72 7.94
N VAL A 352 -10.12 15.91 8.79
CA VAL A 352 -10.77 14.91 9.63
C VAL A 352 -11.50 15.61 10.75
N ARG A 353 -12.82 15.46 10.79
CA ARG A 353 -13.67 16.09 11.81
C ARG A 353 -14.47 15.06 12.59
N PHE A 354 -14.47 15.24 13.88
CA PHE A 354 -15.31 14.49 14.81
C PHE A 354 -16.38 15.42 15.36
N GLN A 355 -17.66 15.08 15.17
CA GLN A 355 -18.80 15.92 15.54
C GLN A 355 -18.70 17.38 15.03
N GLY A 356 -18.15 17.55 13.83
CA GLY A 356 -17.99 18.84 13.16
C GLY A 356 -16.70 19.60 13.52
N GLU A 357 -16.01 19.23 14.59
CA GLU A 357 -14.73 19.84 14.97
C GLU A 357 -13.56 19.12 14.28
N ARG A 358 -12.62 19.87 13.67
CA ARG A 358 -11.41 19.29 13.12
C ARG A 358 -10.54 18.73 14.23
N VAL A 359 -10.13 17.47 14.07
CA VAL A 359 -9.21 16.79 14.97
C VAL A 359 -7.87 16.46 14.32
N ALA A 360 -7.85 16.33 12.99
CA ALA A 360 -6.62 16.22 12.23
C ALA A 360 -6.76 16.92 10.87
N TYR A 361 -5.69 17.59 10.45
CA TYR A 361 -5.59 18.16 9.11
C TYR A 361 -5.28 17.08 8.08
N GLU A 362 -4.32 16.20 8.40
CA GLU A 362 -3.84 15.14 7.53
C GLU A 362 -3.53 13.88 8.33
N VAL A 363 -3.94 12.73 7.79
CA VAL A 363 -3.42 11.41 8.16
C VAL A 363 -3.08 10.69 6.87
N SER A 364 -1.81 10.37 6.68
CA SER A 364 -1.36 9.82 5.39
C SER A 364 -0.24 8.81 5.57
N VAL A 365 -0.20 7.83 4.66
CA VAL A 365 0.97 6.98 4.47
C VAL A 365 2.05 7.81 3.78
N GLN A 366 3.27 7.75 4.28
CA GLN A 366 4.41 8.45 3.70
C GLN A 366 5.34 7.48 2.99
N GLU A 367 5.59 6.33 3.59
CA GLU A 367 6.51 5.35 3.06
C GLU A 367 6.25 3.97 3.69
N ALA A 368 6.62 2.92 3.01
CA ALA A 368 6.80 1.60 3.57
C ALA A 368 8.21 1.12 3.24
N LEU A 369 8.88 0.55 4.23
CA LEU A 369 10.22 0.00 4.11
C LEU A 369 10.19 -1.48 4.41
N ALA A 370 10.82 -2.29 3.56
CA ALA A 370 11.05 -3.70 3.81
C ALA A 370 12.55 -4.02 3.80
N ILE A 371 13.03 -4.68 4.85
CA ILE A 371 14.43 -5.06 5.03
C ILE A 371 14.52 -6.57 5.12
N TYR A 372 15.30 -7.18 4.25
CA TYR A 372 15.41 -8.63 4.12
C TYR A 372 16.73 -9.16 4.66
N GLY A 373 16.67 -10.34 5.28
CA GLY A 373 17.81 -11.19 5.57
C GLY A 373 18.07 -12.17 4.44
N GLY A 374 19.27 -12.72 4.41
CA GLY A 374 19.63 -13.74 3.42
C GLY A 374 21.12 -13.84 3.21
N ASN A 375 21.54 -14.80 2.41
CA ASN A 375 22.93 -15.04 2.04
C ASN A 375 23.16 -15.05 0.52
N SER A 376 22.12 -14.87 -0.28
CA SER A 376 22.27 -14.58 -1.70
C SER A 376 22.51 -13.08 -1.91
N PRO A 377 23.15 -12.66 -3.02
CA PRO A 377 23.46 -11.26 -3.26
C PRO A 377 22.22 -10.37 -3.26
N SER A 378 21.17 -10.81 -3.92
CA SER A 378 19.91 -10.08 -3.96
C SER A 378 19.32 -9.91 -2.56
N ALA A 379 19.27 -10.98 -1.75
CA ALA A 379 18.73 -10.93 -0.40
C ALA A 379 19.56 -10.01 0.53
N VAL A 380 20.91 -10.07 0.43
CA VAL A 380 21.81 -9.23 1.24
C VAL A 380 21.58 -7.74 0.99
N VAL A 381 21.32 -7.34 -0.25
CA VAL A 381 21.12 -5.93 -0.62
C VAL A 381 19.66 -5.52 -0.66
N SER A 382 18.72 -6.43 -0.43
CA SER A 382 17.29 -6.12 -0.49
C SER A 382 16.88 -5.17 0.62
N ARG A 383 16.59 -3.96 0.21
CA ARG A 383 16.02 -2.88 1.01
C ARG A 383 15.00 -2.19 0.11
N TYR A 384 13.73 -2.49 0.32
CA TYR A 384 12.67 -1.90 -0.47
C TYR A 384 12.18 -0.63 0.17
N VAL A 385 12.26 0.46 -0.58
CA VAL A 385 11.53 1.70 -0.34
C VAL A 385 10.31 1.61 -1.23
N ASP A 386 9.21 1.15 -0.69
CA ASP A 386 8.03 0.75 -1.48
C ASP A 386 7.37 1.93 -2.18
N GLY A 387 7.48 3.15 -1.63
CA GLY A 387 7.13 4.37 -2.33
C GLY A 387 7.89 4.58 -3.64
N GLY A 388 9.11 4.06 -3.76
CA GLY A 388 9.89 4.10 -5.01
C GLY A 388 9.30 3.24 -6.13
N PHE A 389 8.49 2.24 -5.78
CA PHE A 389 7.67 1.48 -6.73
C PHE A 389 6.30 2.12 -6.92
N GLY A 390 5.80 2.83 -5.91
CA GLY A 390 4.52 3.50 -5.90
C GLY A 390 3.42 2.71 -5.20
N LEU A 391 3.24 2.96 -3.91
CA LEU A 391 2.21 2.30 -3.09
C LEU A 391 0.80 2.49 -3.67
N GLY A 392 0.50 3.67 -4.22
CA GLY A 392 -0.79 3.94 -4.81
C GLY A 392 -0.95 3.36 -6.21
N GLN A 393 0.07 3.47 -7.09
CA GLN A 393 -0.06 2.97 -8.47
C GLN A 393 -0.29 1.45 -8.54
N PHE A 394 0.18 0.73 -7.52
CA PHE A 394 -0.04 -0.71 -7.38
C PHE A 394 -1.25 -1.05 -6.51
N SER A 395 -2.14 -0.07 -6.28
CA SER A 395 -3.47 -0.38 -5.78
C SER A 395 -4.20 -1.30 -6.75
N THR A 396 -4.94 -2.24 -6.20
CA THR A 396 -5.65 -3.25 -6.97
C THR A 396 -7.16 -3.12 -6.76
N PRO A 397 -7.98 -3.50 -7.76
CA PRO A 397 -9.42 -3.54 -7.59
C PRO A 397 -9.82 -4.41 -6.40
N LEU A 398 -10.57 -3.85 -5.47
CA LEU A 398 -11.01 -4.56 -4.27
C LEU A 398 -12.13 -5.55 -4.60
N THR A 399 -11.95 -6.79 -4.16
CA THR A 399 -12.90 -7.88 -4.38
C THR A 399 -14.00 -7.86 -3.33
N ARG A 400 -15.25 -7.70 -3.78
CA ARG A 400 -16.44 -7.68 -2.92
C ARG A 400 -16.62 -9.00 -2.18
N GLY A 401 -16.80 -8.94 -0.86
CA GLY A 401 -16.95 -10.10 0.00
C GLY A 401 -15.64 -10.79 0.38
N VAL A 402 -14.48 -10.35 -0.16
CA VAL A 402 -13.15 -10.81 0.22
C VAL A 402 -12.37 -9.66 0.86
N ASP A 403 -12.03 -8.63 0.08
CA ASP A 403 -11.28 -7.48 0.59
C ASP A 403 -12.15 -6.55 1.41
N CYS A 404 -13.41 -6.41 1.03
CA CYS A 404 -14.39 -5.56 1.69
C CYS A 404 -15.75 -6.23 1.75
N PRO A 405 -16.64 -5.85 2.71
CA PRO A 405 -18.00 -6.35 2.75
C PRO A 405 -18.76 -6.07 1.44
N TYR A 406 -19.68 -6.95 1.08
CA TYR A 406 -20.48 -6.79 -0.15
C TYR A 406 -21.20 -5.45 -0.25
N LEU A 407 -21.68 -4.93 0.89
CA LEU A 407 -22.44 -3.68 0.97
C LEU A 407 -21.57 -2.45 1.22
N ALA A 408 -20.24 -2.57 1.11
CA ALA A 408 -19.33 -1.42 1.15
C ALA A 408 -19.60 -0.49 -0.05
N THR A 409 -19.33 0.78 0.14
CA THR A 409 -19.28 1.75 -0.96
C THR A 409 -17.90 1.72 -1.58
N TYR A 410 -17.82 1.49 -2.88
CA TYR A 410 -16.55 1.39 -3.61
C TYR A 410 -16.33 2.66 -4.42
N VAL A 411 -15.07 3.09 -4.53
CA VAL A 411 -14.67 4.32 -5.20
C VAL A 411 -13.49 4.05 -6.14
N ASP A 412 -13.61 4.52 -7.36
CA ASP A 412 -12.55 4.46 -8.37
C ASP A 412 -11.47 5.51 -8.09
N TRP A 413 -10.26 5.24 -8.55
CA TRP A 413 -9.15 6.16 -8.50
C TRP A 413 -8.52 6.38 -9.87
N HIS A 414 -8.17 7.65 -10.15
CA HIS A 414 -7.57 8.07 -11.41
C HIS A 414 -6.16 8.59 -11.15
N PHE A 415 -5.24 8.24 -12.03
CA PHE A 415 -3.84 8.66 -11.91
C PHE A 415 -3.16 8.73 -13.26
N LEU A 416 -2.01 9.41 -13.31
CA LEU A 416 -1.13 9.43 -14.47
C LEU A 416 0.29 9.14 -14.03
N LEU A 417 0.77 7.97 -14.42
CA LEU A 417 2.10 7.49 -14.12
C LEU A 417 2.58 6.58 -15.25
N GLU A 418 3.81 6.82 -15.71
CA GLU A 418 4.41 6.09 -16.84
C GLU A 418 3.44 5.92 -18.02
N SER A 419 2.81 7.01 -18.41
CA SER A 419 1.82 7.04 -19.48
C SER A 419 1.53 8.48 -19.92
N GLN A 420 1.07 8.66 -21.14
CA GLN A 420 0.54 9.96 -21.62
C GLN A 420 -0.96 10.12 -21.36
N ALA A 421 -1.65 9.05 -21.05
CA ALA A 421 -3.08 9.06 -20.78
C ALA A 421 -3.41 8.67 -19.34
N PRO A 422 -4.45 9.27 -18.74
CA PRO A 422 -4.91 8.86 -17.42
C PRO A 422 -5.30 7.39 -17.37
N LYS A 423 -4.97 6.75 -16.25
CA LYS A 423 -5.37 5.38 -15.92
C LYS A 423 -6.41 5.41 -14.81
N THR A 424 -7.24 4.37 -14.74
CA THR A 424 -8.26 4.21 -13.71
C THR A 424 -8.15 2.84 -13.07
N ILE A 425 -8.07 2.81 -11.76
CA ILE A 425 -8.28 1.60 -10.97
C ILE A 425 -9.72 1.66 -10.45
N ARG A 426 -10.53 0.72 -10.88
CA ARG A 426 -11.91 0.58 -10.38
C ARG A 426 -11.90 -0.01 -8.99
N ASP A 427 -12.87 0.42 -8.16
CA ASP A 427 -13.00 -0.10 -6.79
C ASP A 427 -11.66 -0.03 -6.00
N ALA A 428 -10.87 1.06 -6.15
CA ALA A 428 -9.58 1.23 -5.50
C ALA A 428 -9.70 1.47 -3.98
N PHE A 429 -10.83 2.03 -3.56
CA PHE A 429 -11.20 2.19 -2.16
C PHE A 429 -12.53 1.52 -1.86
N CYS A 430 -12.69 1.08 -0.62
CA CYS A 430 -13.99 0.77 -0.06
C CYS A 430 -14.20 1.51 1.26
N VAL A 431 -15.44 1.94 1.50
CA VAL A 431 -15.88 2.54 2.76
C VAL A 431 -17.03 1.71 3.31
N PHE A 432 -16.95 1.35 4.58
CA PHE A 432 -17.94 0.52 5.24
C PHE A 432 -17.96 0.72 6.76
N GLU A 433 -19.06 0.34 7.39
CA GLU A 433 -19.11 0.21 8.85
C GLU A 433 -18.89 -1.24 9.25
N GLN A 434 -18.19 -1.45 10.33
CA GLN A 434 -17.90 -2.77 10.88
C GLN A 434 -18.26 -2.84 12.37
N ASN A 435 -19.04 -3.84 12.75
CA ASN A 435 -19.23 -4.19 14.16
C ASN A 435 -17.97 -4.89 14.66
N GLN A 436 -17.38 -4.37 15.75
CA GLN A 436 -16.13 -4.91 16.30
C GLN A 436 -16.33 -6.20 17.09
N GLY A 437 -17.58 -6.66 17.29
CA GLY A 437 -17.88 -7.82 18.10
C GLY A 437 -17.72 -7.59 19.62
N LEU A 438 -17.45 -6.36 20.01
CA LEU A 438 -17.28 -5.94 21.39
C LEU A 438 -18.27 -4.82 21.75
N PRO A 439 -18.65 -4.67 23.02
CA PRO A 439 -19.40 -3.51 23.45
C PRO A 439 -18.47 -2.30 23.60
N LEU A 440 -18.87 -1.15 23.04
CA LEU A 440 -18.25 0.15 23.34
C LEU A 440 -18.41 0.50 24.83
N ARG A 441 -19.56 0.17 25.37
CA ARG A 441 -19.89 0.33 26.79
C ARG A 441 -20.82 -0.79 27.22
N ARG A 442 -20.55 -1.35 28.40
CA ARG A 442 -21.42 -2.35 29.01
C ARG A 442 -21.42 -2.21 30.54
N HIS A 443 -22.59 -2.14 31.10
CA HIS A 443 -22.77 -2.24 32.54
C HIS A 443 -24.08 -2.93 32.87
N HIS A 444 -24.04 -3.85 33.83
CA HIS A 444 -25.21 -4.47 34.42
C HIS A 444 -25.17 -4.18 35.92
N SER A 445 -26.18 -3.47 36.43
CA SER A 445 -26.36 -3.20 37.85
C SER A 445 -27.34 -4.20 38.41
N ASP A 446 -26.90 -5.01 39.36
CA ASP A 446 -27.68 -6.07 40.03
C ASP A 446 -28.05 -5.77 41.47
N LEU A 447 -27.43 -4.74 42.07
CA LEU A 447 -27.61 -4.42 43.49
C LEU A 447 -28.72 -3.42 43.76
N TYR A 448 -28.87 -2.37 42.96
CA TYR A 448 -29.74 -1.24 43.29
C TYR A 448 -30.82 -0.94 42.25
N SER A 449 -30.57 -1.20 40.96
CA SER A 449 -31.47 -0.75 39.91
C SER A 449 -31.86 -1.81 38.91
N TYR A 450 -31.26 -2.97 38.92
CA TYR A 450 -31.42 -4.04 37.93
C TYR A 450 -31.37 -3.51 36.49
N TYR A 451 -30.48 -2.56 36.29
CA TYR A 451 -30.35 -1.86 35.01
C TYR A 451 -29.23 -2.44 34.16
N PHE A 452 -29.53 -2.65 32.89
CA PHE A 452 -28.52 -2.96 31.88
C PHE A 452 -28.33 -1.79 30.94
N GLY A 453 -27.11 -1.25 30.88
CA GLY A 453 -26.67 -0.26 29.90
C GLY A 453 -25.62 -0.88 28.98
N GLY A 454 -25.94 -1.01 27.72
CA GLY A 454 -25.05 -1.56 26.70
C GLY A 454 -25.10 -0.77 25.41
N LEU A 455 -23.96 -0.65 24.74
CA LEU A 455 -23.80 -0.04 23.44
C LEU A 455 -22.78 -0.84 22.65
N ALA A 456 -23.16 -1.36 21.48
CA ALA A 456 -22.26 -2.06 20.57
C ALA A 456 -21.26 -1.10 19.95
N GLU A 457 -20.03 -1.54 19.77
CA GLU A 457 -19.02 -0.79 19.03
C GLU A 457 -19.13 -1.04 17.54
N THR A 458 -19.34 0.03 16.79
CA THR A 458 -19.32 0.00 15.32
C THR A 458 -18.39 1.09 14.85
N VAL A 459 -17.43 0.76 14.01
CA VAL A 459 -16.45 1.67 13.45
C VAL A 459 -16.72 1.94 11.97
N LEU A 460 -16.33 3.12 11.52
CA LEU A 460 -16.30 3.46 10.10
C LEU A 460 -14.89 3.19 9.58
N VAL A 461 -14.78 2.46 8.46
CA VAL A 461 -13.50 2.06 7.87
C VAL A 461 -13.41 2.57 6.44
N ILE A 462 -12.27 3.12 6.08
CA ILE A 462 -11.85 3.29 4.69
C ILE A 462 -10.63 2.42 4.44
N ARG A 463 -10.66 1.62 3.39
CA ARG A 463 -9.64 0.64 3.03
C ARG A 463 -9.17 0.82 1.59
N SER A 464 -7.86 0.61 1.37
CA SER A 464 -7.26 0.36 0.06
C SER A 464 -6.24 -0.77 0.19
N VAL A 465 -5.87 -1.39 -0.93
CA VAL A 465 -4.86 -2.46 -0.96
C VAL A 465 -3.85 -2.17 -2.05
N SER A 466 -2.57 -2.25 -1.70
CA SER A 466 -1.46 -2.13 -2.65
C SER A 466 -0.79 -3.49 -2.82
N THR A 467 -0.71 -4.00 -4.07
CA THR A 467 0.00 -5.24 -4.39
C THR A 467 1.38 -4.93 -4.92
N LEU A 468 2.40 -5.17 -4.12
CA LEU A 468 3.80 -4.92 -4.43
C LEU A 468 4.53 -6.23 -4.64
N LEU A 469 4.60 -6.68 -5.88
CA LEU A 469 5.17 -7.97 -6.29
C LEU A 469 4.50 -9.13 -5.52
N ASN A 470 5.18 -9.66 -4.50
CA ASN A 470 4.72 -10.81 -3.71
C ASN A 470 3.87 -10.43 -2.48
N TYR A 471 3.79 -9.15 -2.11
CA TYR A 471 3.02 -8.68 -0.95
C TYR A 471 1.79 -7.90 -1.33
N ASP A 472 0.76 -8.04 -0.48
CA ASP A 472 -0.41 -7.20 -0.46
C ASP A 472 -0.43 -6.41 0.85
N TYR A 473 -0.43 -5.10 0.76
CA TYR A 473 -0.54 -4.19 1.89
C TYR A 473 -1.96 -3.67 2.00
N VAL A 474 -2.65 -4.09 3.04
CA VAL A 474 -3.99 -3.61 3.36
C VAL A 474 -3.86 -2.41 4.30
N TRP A 475 -4.34 -1.28 3.84
CA TRP A 475 -4.32 -0.01 4.57
C TRP A 475 -5.73 0.33 5.05
N ASP A 476 -5.94 0.34 6.37
CA ASP A 476 -7.19 0.75 6.98
C ASP A 476 -7.00 2.01 7.80
N MET A 477 -7.89 2.98 7.58
CA MET A 477 -8.11 4.09 8.51
C MET A 477 -9.45 3.84 9.19
N VAL A 478 -9.45 3.66 10.50
CA VAL A 478 -10.60 3.22 11.30
C VAL A 478 -11.03 4.32 12.25
N PHE A 479 -12.28 4.71 12.17
CA PHE A 479 -12.87 5.80 12.93
C PHE A 479 -13.86 5.26 13.96
N HIS A 480 -13.51 5.44 15.23
CA HIS A 480 -14.29 4.94 16.37
C HIS A 480 -15.36 5.92 16.82
N PRO A 481 -16.49 5.45 17.35
CA PRO A 481 -17.53 6.33 17.90
C PRO A 481 -17.08 7.10 19.15
N SER A 482 -15.98 6.70 19.77
CA SER A 482 -15.34 7.39 20.88
C SER A 482 -14.55 8.64 20.48
N GLY A 483 -14.33 8.86 19.19
CA GLY A 483 -13.43 9.89 18.66
C GLY A 483 -12.01 9.40 18.40
N ALA A 484 -11.68 8.14 18.72
CA ALA A 484 -10.37 7.57 18.40
C ALA A 484 -10.23 7.29 16.89
N ILE A 485 -9.01 7.45 16.40
CA ILE A 485 -8.61 7.09 15.04
C ILE A 485 -7.57 5.97 15.16
N GLU A 486 -7.77 4.87 14.45
CA GLU A 486 -6.83 3.77 14.40
C GLU A 486 -6.33 3.60 12.96
N ILE A 487 -5.02 3.48 12.80
CA ILE A 487 -4.37 3.20 11.53
C ILE A 487 -3.92 1.75 11.60
N ARG A 488 -4.44 0.91 10.71
CA ARG A 488 -4.06 -0.51 10.61
C ARG A 488 -3.29 -0.75 9.33
N PHE A 489 -2.16 -1.37 9.49
CA PHE A 489 -1.38 -1.91 8.40
C PHE A 489 -1.36 -3.43 8.52
N HIS A 490 -1.84 -4.13 7.49
CA HIS A 490 -1.82 -5.58 7.44
C HIS A 490 -1.12 -6.03 6.16
N ALA A 491 0.01 -6.73 6.33
CA ALA A 491 0.75 -7.31 5.22
C ALA A 491 0.30 -8.77 5.02
N THR A 492 -0.02 -9.11 3.78
CA THR A 492 -0.42 -10.44 3.35
C THR A 492 0.23 -10.77 2.00
N GLY A 493 -0.24 -11.78 1.27
CA GLY A 493 0.34 -12.22 0.00
C GLY A 493 1.29 -13.40 0.18
N TYR A 494 2.41 -13.41 -0.56
CA TYR A 494 3.38 -14.50 -0.53
C TYR A 494 4.68 -14.06 0.13
N ILE A 495 5.30 -14.99 0.91
CA ILE A 495 6.60 -14.73 1.52
C ILE A 495 7.66 -14.52 0.42
N SER A 496 8.57 -13.57 0.65
CA SER A 496 9.77 -13.44 -0.18
C SER A 496 10.68 -14.64 0.00
N SER A 497 11.23 -15.17 -1.07
CA SER A 497 12.07 -16.34 -1.03
C SER A 497 13.41 -16.15 -1.73
N ALA A 498 14.35 -17.00 -1.38
CA ALA A 498 15.64 -17.15 -2.03
C ALA A 498 15.94 -18.63 -2.25
N PHE A 499 16.89 -18.93 -3.11
CA PHE A 499 17.36 -20.30 -3.27
C PHE A 499 18.05 -20.78 -1.98
N LEU A 500 17.68 -21.97 -1.53
CA LEU A 500 18.26 -22.60 -0.35
C LEU A 500 19.62 -23.23 -0.69
N PHE A 501 20.70 -22.68 -0.17
CA PHE A 501 22.04 -23.26 -0.28
C PHE A 501 22.81 -23.10 1.02
N GLY A 502 23.63 -24.09 1.37
CA GLY A 502 24.44 -24.06 2.58
C GLY A 502 23.63 -24.01 3.89
N ALA A 503 24.25 -23.57 4.97
CA ALA A 503 23.63 -23.46 6.29
C ALA A 503 22.85 -22.14 6.42
N THR A 504 21.63 -22.11 5.94
CA THR A 504 20.81 -20.90 5.81
C THR A 504 19.78 -20.69 6.91
N GLY A 505 19.63 -21.62 7.85
CA GLY A 505 18.58 -21.60 8.87
C GLY A 505 18.50 -20.34 9.73
N LYS A 506 19.57 -19.54 9.81
CA LYS A 506 19.56 -18.23 10.49
C LYS A 506 19.00 -17.08 9.66
N TYR A 507 18.72 -17.31 8.38
CA TYR A 507 18.19 -16.29 7.45
C TYR A 507 16.72 -16.50 7.09
N GLY A 508 16.08 -17.50 7.70
CA GLY A 508 14.68 -17.82 7.47
C GLY A 508 14.38 -19.28 7.67
N ASN A 509 13.23 -19.70 7.20
CA ASN A 509 12.76 -21.09 7.29
C ASN A 509 12.75 -21.73 5.91
N GLN A 510 13.14 -23.01 5.83
CA GLN A 510 12.94 -23.79 4.63
C GLN A 510 11.45 -24.04 4.41
N VAL A 511 10.93 -23.59 3.27
CA VAL A 511 9.52 -23.73 2.91
C VAL A 511 9.29 -24.76 1.80
N ALA A 512 10.35 -25.11 1.07
CA ALA A 512 10.38 -26.21 0.09
C ALA A 512 11.80 -26.76 -0.02
N GLU A 513 12.00 -27.84 -0.81
CA GLU A 513 13.29 -28.55 -0.93
C GLU A 513 14.46 -27.60 -1.26
N HIS A 514 14.25 -26.65 -2.14
CA HIS A 514 15.26 -25.68 -2.58
C HIS A 514 14.89 -24.22 -2.27
N THR A 515 13.90 -23.99 -1.42
CA THR A 515 13.35 -22.65 -1.19
C THR A 515 13.45 -22.26 0.28
N LEU A 516 14.13 -21.16 0.52
CA LEU A 516 14.21 -20.48 1.80
C LEU A 516 13.19 -19.34 1.82
N GLY A 517 12.22 -19.40 2.74
CA GLY A 517 11.41 -18.23 3.08
C GLY A 517 12.25 -17.29 3.95
N THR A 518 12.59 -16.12 3.42
CA THR A 518 13.57 -15.22 4.04
C THR A 518 12.98 -14.45 5.22
N VAL A 519 13.76 -14.28 6.30
CA VAL A 519 13.40 -13.38 7.40
C VAL A 519 13.44 -11.94 6.91
N HIS A 520 12.46 -11.15 7.33
CA HIS A 520 12.38 -9.74 6.95
C HIS A 520 11.48 -8.96 7.90
N THR A 521 11.60 -7.64 7.85
CA THR A 521 10.78 -6.70 8.61
C THR A 521 10.15 -5.69 7.67
N HIS A 522 8.95 -5.23 8.03
CA HIS A 522 8.27 -4.13 7.37
C HIS A 522 8.06 -3.00 8.35
N SER A 523 8.34 -1.78 7.91
CA SER A 523 8.06 -0.55 8.66
C SER A 523 7.18 0.35 7.79
N ALA A 524 6.05 0.77 8.32
CA ALA A 524 5.16 1.73 7.67
C ALA A 524 5.25 3.08 8.37
N HIS A 525 5.53 4.12 7.62
CA HIS A 525 5.63 5.50 8.11
C HIS A 525 4.36 6.26 7.81
N PHE A 526 3.76 6.83 8.85
CA PHE A 526 2.56 7.65 8.77
C PHE A 526 2.85 9.07 9.22
N LYS A 527 2.27 10.05 8.53
CA LYS A 527 2.16 11.42 9.00
C LYS A 527 0.77 11.60 9.61
N VAL A 528 0.73 12.16 10.82
CA VAL A 528 -0.50 12.52 11.51
C VAL A 528 -0.38 13.98 11.97
N ASP A 529 -1.09 14.87 11.30
CA ASP A 529 -1.11 16.30 11.60
C ASP A 529 -2.38 16.63 12.39
N LEU A 530 -2.24 16.75 13.71
CA LEU A 530 -3.35 16.96 14.64
C LEU A 530 -3.69 18.44 14.78
N ASP A 531 -4.99 18.76 14.73
CA ASP A 531 -5.54 20.12 14.87
C ASP A 531 -6.60 20.16 15.99
N VAL A 532 -6.40 19.48 17.10
CA VAL A 532 -7.37 19.40 18.19
C VAL A 532 -7.44 20.72 18.95
N ALA A 533 -8.57 21.43 18.82
CA ALA A 533 -8.81 22.73 19.47
C ALA A 533 -7.74 23.81 19.16
N GLY A 534 -7.06 23.71 18.04
CA GLY A 534 -6.01 24.61 17.58
C GLY A 534 -4.93 23.91 16.80
N LEU A 535 -3.91 24.67 16.37
CA LEU A 535 -2.81 24.17 15.56
C LEU A 535 -1.58 23.79 16.39
N GLU A 536 -1.57 24.15 17.65
CA GLU A 536 -0.46 23.89 18.56
C GLU A 536 -0.63 22.56 19.26
N ASN A 537 0.40 21.75 19.26
CA ASN A 537 0.45 20.46 19.92
C ASN A 537 1.54 20.46 20.99
N TRP A 538 1.14 20.18 22.23
CA TRP A 538 2.04 19.98 23.36
C TRP A 538 2.13 18.50 23.66
N VAL A 539 3.32 18.04 24.01
CA VAL A 539 3.55 16.63 24.29
C VAL A 539 3.68 16.39 25.79
N TRP A 540 2.80 15.55 26.31
CA TRP A 540 2.75 15.22 27.74
C TRP A 540 3.04 13.72 27.93
N ALA A 541 3.99 13.43 28.81
CA ALA A 541 4.19 12.09 29.35
C ALA A 541 3.44 11.96 30.68
N GLU A 542 2.59 10.96 30.79
CA GLU A 542 1.89 10.65 32.03
C GLU A 542 2.23 9.24 32.50
N ASP A 543 2.45 9.10 33.81
CA ASP A 543 2.67 7.84 34.49
C ASP A 543 1.85 7.75 35.78
N MET A 544 1.82 6.59 36.39
CA MET A 544 1.25 6.37 37.70
C MET A 544 2.34 5.97 38.68
N ALA A 545 2.39 6.64 39.82
CA ALA A 545 3.34 6.35 40.88
C ALA A 545 2.62 6.07 42.19
N PHE A 546 3.15 5.13 42.95
CA PHE A 546 2.73 4.96 44.34
C PHE A 546 3.57 5.87 45.23
N VAL A 547 2.91 6.78 45.94
CA VAL A 547 3.55 7.74 46.83
C VAL A 547 3.17 7.41 48.27
N PRO A 548 4.16 7.21 49.16
CA PRO A 548 3.88 6.95 50.56
C PRO A 548 3.19 8.15 51.24
N MET A 549 2.21 7.87 52.04
CA MET A 549 1.51 8.87 52.83
C MET A 549 1.09 8.31 54.18
N ALA A 550 1.03 9.15 55.19
CA ALA A 550 0.39 8.80 56.46
C ALA A 550 -1.11 8.63 56.24
N VAL A 551 -1.70 7.62 56.87
CA VAL A 551 -3.15 7.43 56.84
C VAL A 551 -3.82 8.60 57.56
N PRO A 552 -4.71 9.41 56.91
CA PRO A 552 -5.22 10.66 57.47
C PRO A 552 -5.95 10.48 58.81
N TRP A 553 -6.59 9.35 59.04
CA TRP A 553 -7.32 9.03 60.27
C TRP A 553 -6.54 8.14 61.25
N SER A 554 -5.31 7.76 60.92
CA SER A 554 -4.40 6.97 61.74
C SER A 554 -2.95 7.29 61.31
N PRO A 555 -2.45 8.49 61.67
CA PRO A 555 -1.19 9.05 61.18
C PRO A 555 0.05 8.22 61.51
N GLU A 556 -0.02 7.33 62.49
CA GLU A 556 1.01 6.37 62.86
C GLU A 556 1.20 5.25 61.82
N HIS A 557 0.21 5.07 60.93
CA HIS A 557 0.30 4.08 59.84
C HIS A 557 0.64 4.76 58.52
N GLN A 558 1.41 4.03 57.70
CA GLN A 558 1.79 4.45 56.34
C GLN A 558 1.07 3.59 55.32
N MET A 559 0.65 4.24 54.23
CA MET A 559 0.11 3.55 53.05
C MET A 559 0.68 4.11 51.77
N GLN A 560 0.51 3.37 50.70
CA GLN A 560 0.90 3.81 49.36
C GLN A 560 -0.33 4.33 48.63
N ARG A 561 -0.29 5.58 48.20
CA ARG A 561 -1.34 6.19 47.38
C ARG A 561 -0.95 6.26 45.94
N LEU A 562 -1.78 5.67 45.08
CA LEU A 562 -1.62 5.79 43.65
C LEU A 562 -1.99 7.22 43.21
N GLN A 563 -1.10 7.83 42.43
CA GLN A 563 -1.35 9.14 41.82
C GLN A 563 -0.77 9.22 40.44
N VAL A 564 -1.34 10.11 39.61
CA VAL A 564 -0.82 10.42 38.27
C VAL A 564 0.34 11.40 38.42
N THR A 565 1.42 11.12 37.69
CA THR A 565 2.53 12.04 37.48
C THR A 565 2.51 12.51 36.05
N ARG A 566 2.69 13.81 35.83
CA ARG A 566 2.66 14.40 34.48
C ARG A 566 3.90 15.23 34.25
N LYS A 567 4.50 15.08 33.06
CA LYS A 567 5.68 15.82 32.62
C LYS A 567 5.44 16.39 31.22
N LEU A 568 5.63 17.70 31.04
CA LEU A 568 5.71 18.31 29.73
C LEU A 568 7.06 17.95 29.07
N LEU A 569 7.03 17.49 27.84
CA LEU A 569 8.21 17.26 27.01
C LEU A 569 8.39 18.50 26.14
N GLU A 570 9.41 19.32 26.48
CA GLU A 570 9.53 20.69 25.95
C GLU A 570 10.22 20.76 24.60
N THR A 571 10.91 19.68 24.20
CA THR A 571 11.64 19.61 22.93
C THR A 571 11.31 18.33 22.19
N GLU A 572 11.45 18.36 20.86
CA GLU A 572 11.29 17.17 20.02
C GLU A 572 12.24 16.04 20.44
N GLU A 573 13.47 16.36 20.85
CA GLU A 573 14.44 15.38 21.35
C GLU A 573 13.91 14.65 22.60
N GLN A 574 13.28 15.37 23.54
CA GLN A 574 12.67 14.75 24.72
C GLN A 574 11.43 13.92 24.37
N ALA A 575 10.72 14.29 23.33
CA ALA A 575 9.51 13.62 22.85
C ALA A 575 9.80 12.49 21.84
N ALA A 576 11.04 12.38 21.36
CA ALA A 576 11.46 11.32 20.46
C ALA A 576 11.68 10.00 21.23
N PHE A 577 10.93 8.97 20.88
CA PHE A 577 11.06 7.65 21.50
C PHE A 577 11.54 6.64 20.45
N PRO A 578 12.58 5.84 20.81
CA PRO A 578 13.03 4.77 19.91
C PRO A 578 11.89 3.77 19.70
N VAL A 579 11.71 3.36 18.46
CA VAL A 579 10.74 2.33 18.10
C VAL A 579 11.06 1.04 18.87
N GLY A 580 10.09 0.52 19.66
CA GLY A 580 10.30 -0.63 20.54
C GLY A 580 11.06 -0.35 21.83
N GLY A 581 11.46 0.89 22.06
CA GLY A 581 12.09 1.31 23.31
C GLY A 581 11.10 1.57 24.45
N ALA A 582 11.63 1.97 25.58
CA ALA A 582 10.80 2.37 26.72
C ALA A 582 10.07 3.68 26.40
N THR A 583 8.75 3.65 26.54
CA THR A 583 7.88 4.83 26.40
C THR A 583 7.16 5.10 27.72
N PRO A 584 6.71 6.34 27.97
CA PRO A 584 5.81 6.62 29.07
C PRO A 584 4.56 5.74 29.00
N ARG A 585 3.94 5.46 30.13
CA ARG A 585 2.69 4.68 30.16
C ARG A 585 1.61 5.31 29.28
N TYR A 586 1.52 6.61 29.31
CA TYR A 586 0.64 7.39 28.45
C TYR A 586 1.42 8.55 27.84
N LEU A 587 1.27 8.71 26.54
CA LEU A 587 1.81 9.82 25.79
C LEU A 587 0.66 10.56 25.12
N TYR A 588 0.53 11.85 25.41
CA TYR A 588 -0.53 12.68 24.87
C TYR A 588 0.04 13.77 23.98
N LEU A 589 -0.56 13.93 22.81
CA LEU A 589 -0.47 15.15 22.03
C LEU A 589 -1.73 15.96 22.30
N ALA A 590 -1.57 17.12 22.89
CA ALA A 590 -2.69 17.91 23.38
C ALA A 590 -2.53 19.39 23.04
N SER A 591 -3.65 20.04 22.78
CA SER A 591 -3.72 21.49 22.69
C SER A 591 -3.39 22.16 24.03
N ASN A 592 -2.91 23.39 23.98
CA ASN A 592 -2.82 24.26 25.19
C ASN A 592 -4.20 24.69 25.73
N HIS A 593 -5.28 24.41 25.00
CA HIS A 593 -6.65 24.68 25.42
C HIS A 593 -7.19 23.53 26.26
N SER A 594 -7.82 23.89 27.35
CA SER A 594 -8.46 22.93 28.24
C SER A 594 -9.96 22.85 27.99
N ASN A 595 -10.53 21.70 28.30
CA ASN A 595 -11.98 21.57 28.38
C ASN A 595 -12.52 22.30 29.61
N LYS A 596 -13.85 22.31 29.78
CA LYS A 596 -14.52 22.98 30.92
C LYS A 596 -14.12 22.45 32.31
N TRP A 597 -13.41 21.33 32.36
CA TRP A 597 -12.91 20.69 33.58
C TRP A 597 -11.42 20.92 33.81
N GLY A 598 -10.77 21.74 32.98
CA GLY A 598 -9.35 22.03 33.08
C GLY A 598 -8.43 20.93 32.53
N HIS A 599 -8.94 19.93 31.76
CA HIS A 599 -8.12 18.93 31.14
C HIS A 599 -7.72 19.38 29.73
N PRO A 600 -6.44 19.22 29.32
CA PRO A 600 -5.99 19.45 27.96
C PRO A 600 -6.79 18.60 26.98
N ARG A 601 -7.11 19.16 25.81
CA ARG A 601 -7.80 18.45 24.74
C ARG A 601 -6.76 17.88 23.78
N GLY A 602 -6.84 16.58 23.48
CA GLY A 602 -5.84 15.94 22.64
C GLY A 602 -6.07 14.46 22.48
N TYR A 603 -5.08 13.80 21.91
CA TYR A 603 -5.06 12.37 21.68
C TYR A 603 -3.98 11.69 22.51
N ARG A 604 -4.33 10.57 23.11
CA ARG A 604 -3.34 9.62 23.61
C ARG A 604 -2.83 8.80 22.43
N ILE A 605 -1.51 8.73 22.29
CA ILE A 605 -0.86 7.93 21.26
C ILE A 605 -0.56 6.54 21.80
N GLN A 606 -0.89 5.51 21.02
CA GLN A 606 -0.57 4.12 21.31
C GLN A 606 -0.04 3.46 20.03
N VAL A 607 1.12 2.82 20.15
CA VAL A 607 1.67 1.96 19.10
C VAL A 607 1.48 0.52 19.54
N HIS A 608 0.72 -0.26 18.77
CA HIS A 608 0.32 -1.62 19.16
C HIS A 608 1.21 -2.71 18.57
N SER A 609 1.95 -2.43 17.54
CA SER A 609 2.83 -3.44 16.96
C SER A 609 4.22 -2.88 16.72
N PHE A 610 5.17 -3.63 17.20
CA PHE A 610 6.56 -3.42 16.91
C PHE A 610 7.28 -4.77 17.01
N SER A 611 8.18 -5.03 16.11
CA SER A 611 9.11 -6.16 16.22
C SER A 611 10.41 -5.87 15.49
N GLY A 612 11.51 -6.15 16.15
CA GLY A 612 12.84 -6.08 15.58
C GLY A 612 13.58 -4.75 15.80
N GLU A 613 14.83 -4.76 15.46
CA GLU A 613 15.70 -3.58 15.51
C GLU A 613 15.69 -2.87 14.16
N PRO A 614 15.67 -1.53 14.15
CA PRO A 614 15.88 -0.77 12.93
C PRO A 614 17.28 -1.01 12.36
N LEU A 615 17.55 -0.51 11.16
CA LEU A 615 18.88 -0.58 10.55
C LEU A 615 19.96 -0.01 11.49
N PRO A 616 21.13 -0.68 11.61
CA PRO A 616 22.24 -0.15 12.41
C PRO A 616 22.66 1.25 11.98
N GLN A 617 23.07 2.09 12.93
CA GLN A 617 23.44 3.50 12.68
C GLN A 617 24.56 3.70 11.64
N ASN A 618 25.43 2.73 11.50
CA ASN A 618 26.53 2.73 10.54
C ASN A 618 26.17 2.05 9.21
N SER A 619 24.92 1.65 9.01
CA SER A 619 24.47 1.11 7.73
C SER A 619 24.61 2.17 6.63
N SER A 620 25.11 1.78 5.46
CA SER A 620 25.21 2.66 4.31
C SER A 620 23.86 3.21 3.83
N MET A 621 22.78 2.53 4.18
CA MET A 621 21.40 2.88 3.84
C MET A 621 20.70 3.72 4.92
N GLU A 622 21.28 3.84 6.09
CA GLU A 622 20.64 4.42 7.27
C GLU A 622 20.18 5.87 7.09
N ARG A 623 20.96 6.68 6.38
CA ARG A 623 20.60 8.10 6.15
C ARG A 623 19.27 8.31 5.43
N GLY A 624 18.86 7.34 4.60
CA GLY A 624 17.56 7.37 3.93
C GLY A 624 16.40 6.90 4.82
N PHE A 625 16.69 6.25 5.94
CA PHE A 625 15.71 5.57 6.79
C PHE A 625 15.85 5.91 8.27
N SER A 626 16.46 7.04 8.60
CA SER A 626 16.61 7.48 9.99
C SER A 626 15.27 7.64 10.72
N TRP A 627 14.19 7.94 10.00
CA TRP A 627 12.83 7.99 10.52
C TRP A 627 12.32 6.63 11.08
N GLU A 628 12.85 5.52 10.64
CA GLU A 628 12.47 4.19 11.12
C GLU A 628 12.81 3.96 12.59
N ARG A 629 13.78 4.68 13.13
CA ARG A 629 14.29 4.46 14.50
C ARG A 629 13.49 5.13 15.57
N THR A 630 12.88 6.23 15.23
CA THR A 630 12.26 7.13 16.17
C THR A 630 10.95 7.59 15.61
N TRP A 631 9.89 7.53 16.38
CA TRP A 631 8.71 8.24 16.03
C TRP A 631 8.77 9.63 16.67
N TRP A 632 8.38 10.63 15.90
CA TRP A 632 8.48 12.03 16.27
C TRP A 632 7.06 12.59 16.41
N PRO A 633 6.64 13.02 17.60
CA PRO A 633 5.51 13.91 17.71
C PRO A 633 5.97 15.30 17.27
N GLY A 634 5.89 15.55 15.97
CA GLY A 634 6.25 16.83 15.36
C GLY A 634 5.14 17.86 15.41
#